data_c323d44d1f555adf89afcacdd888f388
#
_entry.id   c323d44d1f555adf89afcacdd888f388
#
_cell.length_a   1.000
_cell.length_b   1.000
_cell.length_c   1.000
_cell.angle_alpha   90.00
_cell.angle_beta   90.00
_cell.angle_gamma   90.00
#
_symmetry.space_group_name_H-M   'P 1'
#
loop_
_entity.id
_entity.type
_entity.pdbx_description
1 polymer ?
#
loop_
_entity_poly.entity_id
_entity_poly.type
_entity_poly.pdbx_seq_one_letter_code
_entity_poly.pdbx_strand_id
1 'polypeptide(L)'
;MNTDSLCRPFDIVPPSIVVELELTDFDADQRLLAMSGISLVVFTSVGCAGCRFAREQLPGLDLAVDRLCWIDAGNNGGVVERYRVFHLPALFLVRDGEFFGALQSRLTRSALNEAVGQALSRQAEELP
;
A
#
# COMPACT_ATOMS: atom_id res chain seq x y z
N MET A 1 17.67 -4.78 33.68
CA MET A 1 17.42 -4.44 33.11
C MET A 1 17.30 -4.08 32.49
N ASN A 2 17.46 -4.37 32.33
CA ASN A 2 17.27 -3.98 31.57
C ASN A 2 17.21 -3.85 30.89
N THR A 3 17.21 -4.14 30.78
CA THR A 3 17.09 -3.92 30.02
C THR A 3 17.00 -3.79 29.40
N ASP A 4 17.16 -3.95 29.42
CA ASP A 4 17.00 -3.71 28.71
C ASP A 4 17.07 -3.56 28.11
N SER A 5 17.15 -3.67 28.21
CA SER A 5 17.17 -3.44 27.59
C SER A 5 17.47 -3.31 27.04
N LEU A 6 17.60 -3.43 26.97
CA LEU A 6 17.79 -3.26 26.33
C LEU A 6 18.06 -3.14 25.71
N CYS A 7 18.17 -3.20 25.62
CA CYS A 7 18.29 -3.08 24.92
C CYS A 7 18.61 -3.29 24.42
N ARG A 8 18.61 -3.51 24.26
CA ARG A 8 18.75 -3.78 23.53
C ARG A 8 19.36 -3.48 22.66
N PRO A 9 19.98 -3.48 22.53
CA PRO A 9 20.39 -2.88 21.46
C PRO A 9 20.18 -3.42 20.35
N PHE A 10 20.10 -3.92 20.34
CA PHE A 10 19.70 -4.38 19.51
C PHE A 10 18.76 -4.36 19.47
N ASP A 11 18.74 -4.18 20.27
CA ASP A 11 17.45 -3.84 19.95
C ASP A 11 17.31 -2.97 18.82
N ILE A 12 18.05 -3.21 17.97
CA ILE A 12 17.85 -2.66 16.67
C ILE A 12 16.68 -3.39 16.14
N VAL A 13 15.56 -2.83 16.36
CA VAL A 13 14.42 -3.18 15.60
C VAL A 13 14.78 -2.88 14.19
N PRO A 14 14.82 -3.86 13.33
CA PRO A 14 14.99 -3.56 11.91
C PRO A 14 13.88 -2.61 11.51
N PRO A 15 14.13 -1.71 10.56
CA PRO A 15 13.10 -0.83 10.05
C PRO A 15 11.91 -1.70 9.73
N SER A 16 10.74 -1.27 10.11
CA SER A 16 9.53 -2.05 10.01
C SER A 16 9.43 -2.64 8.62
N ILE A 17 9.47 -3.97 8.58
CA ILE A 17 9.28 -4.68 7.33
C ILE A 17 7.78 -4.66 7.10
N VAL A 18 7.36 -3.91 6.09
CA VAL A 18 5.95 -3.87 5.74
C VAL A 18 5.59 -5.19 5.07
N VAL A 19 4.40 -5.69 5.37
CA VAL A 19 3.91 -6.91 4.76
C VAL A 19 3.55 -6.61 3.31
N GLU A 20 3.96 -7.48 2.39
CA GLU A 20 3.65 -7.33 0.97
C GLU A 20 2.79 -8.50 0.51
N LEU A 21 1.72 -8.20 -0.21
CA LEU A 21 0.81 -9.19 -0.76
C LEU A 21 0.65 -8.93 -2.25
N GLU A 22 0.48 -10.00 -3.04
CA GLU A 22 0.09 -9.89 -4.44
C GLU A 22 -1.38 -10.25 -4.53
N LEU A 23 -2.19 -9.35 -5.08
CA LEU A 23 -3.61 -9.57 -5.25
C LEU A 23 -3.96 -9.70 -6.73
N THR A 24 -5.06 -10.37 -7.01
CA THR A 24 -5.52 -10.61 -8.38
C THR A 24 -7.00 -10.25 -8.48
N ASP A 25 -7.52 -10.30 -9.72
CA ASP A 25 -8.95 -10.13 -9.96
C ASP A 25 -9.80 -11.09 -9.13
N PHE A 26 -9.26 -12.28 -8.84
CA PHE A 26 -10.03 -13.31 -8.15
C PHE A 26 -10.11 -13.10 -6.66
N ASP A 27 -9.11 -12.46 -6.04
CA ASP A 27 -9.05 -12.41 -4.58
C ASP A 27 -8.92 -11.01 -4.00
N ALA A 28 -8.76 -9.98 -4.82
CA ALA A 28 -8.50 -8.64 -4.30
C ALA A 28 -9.60 -8.16 -3.34
N ASP A 29 -10.84 -8.20 -3.79
CA ASP A 29 -11.95 -7.69 -2.99
C ASP A 29 -12.12 -8.50 -1.71
N GLN A 30 -12.10 -9.83 -1.85
CA GLN A 30 -12.30 -10.70 -0.70
C GLN A 30 -11.23 -10.46 0.36
N ARG A 31 -9.99 -10.35 -0.07
CA ARG A 31 -8.88 -10.15 0.86
C ARG A 31 -8.89 -8.76 1.47
N LEU A 32 -9.15 -7.73 0.65
CA LEU A 32 -9.18 -6.36 1.17
C LEU A 32 -10.33 -6.16 2.17
N LEU A 33 -11.48 -6.80 1.91
CA LEU A 33 -12.60 -6.70 2.84
C LEU A 33 -12.32 -7.42 4.15
N ALA A 34 -11.51 -8.47 4.12
CA ALA A 34 -11.27 -9.30 5.30
C ALA A 34 -10.14 -8.79 6.19
N MET A 35 -9.27 -7.92 5.68
CA MET A 35 -8.10 -7.49 6.44
C MET A 35 -8.38 -6.23 7.24
N SER A 36 -7.99 -6.25 8.52
CA SER A 36 -8.03 -5.04 9.33
C SER A 36 -6.78 -4.22 9.07
N GLY A 37 -6.83 -2.93 9.45
CA GLY A 37 -5.70 -2.04 9.29
C GLY A 37 -5.64 -1.41 7.92
N ILE A 38 -4.52 -0.78 7.61
CA ILE A 38 -4.35 0.06 6.42
C ILE A 38 -3.59 -0.70 5.35
N SER A 39 -4.21 -0.80 4.17
CA SER A 39 -3.61 -1.39 2.99
C SER A 39 -3.36 -0.30 1.95
N LEU A 40 -2.13 -0.20 1.47
CA LEU A 40 -1.83 0.65 0.32
C LEU A 40 -1.84 -0.24 -0.91
N VAL A 41 -2.82 -0.05 -1.78
CA VAL A 41 -2.98 -0.85 -2.98
C VAL A 41 -2.24 -0.16 -4.11
N VAL A 42 -1.32 -0.88 -4.75
CA VAL A 42 -0.45 -0.30 -5.78
C VAL A 42 -0.57 -1.13 -7.05
N PHE A 43 -1.09 -0.48 -8.10
CA PHE A 43 -1.17 -1.10 -9.43
C PHE A 43 0.12 -0.81 -10.18
N THR A 44 0.71 -1.85 -10.74
CA THR A 44 1.95 -1.75 -11.50
C THR A 44 1.86 -2.59 -12.77
N SER A 45 2.84 -2.41 -13.67
CA SER A 45 2.95 -3.29 -14.83
C SER A 45 4.42 -3.50 -15.18
N VAL A 46 4.68 -4.60 -15.88
CA VAL A 46 6.00 -4.87 -16.42
C VAL A 46 6.30 -3.83 -17.50
N GLY A 47 7.51 -3.31 -17.52
CA GLY A 47 7.89 -2.32 -18.53
C GLY A 47 7.65 -0.88 -18.14
N CYS A 48 7.04 -0.65 -17.00
CA CYS A 48 6.81 0.70 -16.48
C CYS A 48 7.96 1.06 -15.53
N ALA A 49 8.76 2.06 -15.87
CA ALA A 49 9.92 2.43 -15.07
C ALA A 49 9.51 2.92 -13.68
N GLY A 50 8.46 3.73 -13.60
CA GLY A 50 7.96 4.19 -12.31
C GLY A 50 7.44 3.05 -11.45
N CYS A 51 6.89 2.01 -12.07
CA CYS A 51 6.43 0.83 -11.35
C CYS A 51 7.59 0.05 -10.75
N ARG A 52 8.68 -0.09 -11.50
CA ARG A 52 9.88 -0.76 -10.98
C ARG A 52 10.45 0.03 -9.80
N PHE A 53 10.49 1.35 -9.93
CA PHE A 53 10.93 2.20 -8.84
C PHE A 53 10.05 1.99 -7.60
N ALA A 54 8.74 1.96 -7.78
CA ALA A 54 7.81 1.76 -6.67
C ALA A 54 8.06 0.41 -5.99
N ARG A 55 8.19 -0.66 -6.79
CA ARG A 55 8.43 -1.99 -6.26
C ARG A 55 9.70 -2.08 -5.43
N GLU A 56 10.74 -1.37 -5.86
CA GLU A 56 12.02 -1.39 -5.18
C GLU A 56 12.03 -0.51 -3.93
N GLN A 57 11.36 0.63 -3.98
CA GLN A 57 11.50 1.64 -2.94
C GLN A 57 10.43 1.58 -1.85
N LEU A 58 9.16 1.33 -2.22
CA LEU A 58 8.09 1.45 -1.25
C LEU A 58 8.24 0.55 -0.02
N PRO A 59 8.67 -0.71 -0.16
CA PRO A 59 8.77 -1.57 1.03
C PRO A 59 9.72 -1.05 2.08
N GLY A 60 10.74 -0.28 1.70
CA GLY A 60 11.75 0.23 2.63
C GLY A 60 11.51 1.64 3.13
N LEU A 61 10.38 2.27 2.78
CA LEU A 61 10.19 3.69 3.10
C LEU A 61 9.59 3.95 4.48
N ASP A 62 9.28 2.92 5.25
CA ASP A 62 8.68 3.10 6.57
C ASP A 62 7.39 3.91 6.48
N LEU A 63 6.46 3.41 5.69
CA LEU A 63 5.19 4.10 5.45
C LEU A 63 4.20 3.82 6.57
N ALA A 64 3.27 4.76 6.78
CA ALA A 64 2.25 4.66 7.81
C ALA A 64 1.11 3.76 7.36
N VAL A 65 1.43 2.58 6.86
CA VAL A 65 0.47 1.57 6.42
C VAL A 65 0.90 0.22 6.98
N ASP A 66 -0.05 -0.71 7.09
CA ASP A 66 0.25 -2.03 7.62
C ASP A 66 0.77 -2.97 6.54
N ARG A 67 0.38 -2.75 5.30
CA ARG A 67 0.78 -3.63 4.20
C ARG A 67 0.72 -2.93 2.86
N LEU A 68 1.49 -3.46 1.93
CA LEU A 68 1.44 -3.09 0.52
C LEU A 68 0.76 -4.21 -0.23
N CYS A 69 -0.26 -3.87 -1.02
CA CYS A 69 -0.99 -4.84 -1.83
C CYS A 69 -0.74 -4.53 -3.29
N TRP A 70 0.06 -5.36 -3.93
CA TRP A 70 0.45 -5.17 -5.32
C TRP A 70 -0.54 -5.84 -6.25
N ILE A 71 -0.90 -5.15 -7.33
CA ILE A 71 -1.76 -5.71 -8.37
C ILE A 71 -1.08 -5.47 -9.72
N ASP A 72 -0.86 -6.55 -10.46
CA ASP A 72 -0.30 -6.45 -11.80
C ASP A 72 -1.40 -6.05 -12.77
N ALA A 73 -1.36 -4.81 -13.24
CA ALA A 73 -2.41 -4.27 -14.09
C ALA A 73 -2.50 -5.02 -15.43
N GLY A 74 -1.40 -5.59 -15.89
CA GLY A 74 -1.39 -6.30 -17.17
C GLY A 74 -2.20 -7.59 -17.17
N ASN A 75 -2.37 -8.19 -15.99
CA ASN A 75 -3.04 -9.49 -15.86
C ASN A 75 -4.35 -9.42 -15.08
N ASN A 76 -4.78 -8.25 -14.68
CA ASN A 76 -5.95 -8.10 -13.80
C ASN A 76 -6.83 -6.95 -14.25
N GLY A 77 -7.31 -7.07 -15.50
CA GLY A 77 -8.09 -6.01 -16.14
C GLY A 77 -9.39 -5.67 -15.44
N GLY A 78 -10.00 -6.63 -14.75
CA GLY A 78 -11.25 -6.38 -14.05
C GLY A 78 -11.08 -5.36 -12.92
N VAL A 79 -10.05 -5.55 -12.07
CA VAL A 79 -9.78 -4.62 -10.98
C VAL A 79 -9.34 -3.27 -11.55
N VAL A 80 -8.50 -3.30 -12.59
CA VAL A 80 -8.04 -2.07 -13.25
C VAL A 80 -9.25 -1.24 -13.68
N GLU A 81 -10.24 -1.86 -14.29
CA GLU A 81 -11.42 -1.16 -14.76
C GLU A 81 -12.26 -0.64 -13.60
N ARG A 82 -12.51 -1.46 -12.59
CA ARG A 82 -13.32 -1.05 -11.45
C ARG A 82 -12.69 0.10 -10.67
N TYR A 83 -11.36 0.09 -10.53
CA TYR A 83 -10.64 1.16 -9.80
C TYR A 83 -10.34 2.35 -10.70
N ARG A 84 -10.69 2.28 -11.98
CA ARG A 84 -10.46 3.35 -12.97
C ARG A 84 -8.99 3.76 -13.01
N VAL A 85 -8.14 2.76 -13.22
CA VAL A 85 -6.70 2.98 -13.28
C VAL A 85 -6.35 3.47 -14.67
N PHE A 86 -5.90 4.72 -14.79
CA PHE A 86 -5.56 5.35 -16.07
C PHE A 86 -4.08 5.60 -16.24
N HIS A 87 -3.31 5.49 -15.19
CA HIS A 87 -1.86 5.66 -15.25
C HIS A 87 -1.23 4.74 -14.21
N LEU A 88 0.06 4.47 -14.36
CA LEU A 88 0.78 3.57 -13.46
C LEU A 88 2.09 4.23 -13.01
N PRO A 89 2.54 4.00 -11.78
CA PRO A 89 1.81 3.23 -10.76
C PRO A 89 0.61 4.01 -10.25
N ALA A 90 -0.44 3.31 -9.85
CA ALA A 90 -1.62 3.92 -9.27
C ALA A 90 -1.78 3.44 -7.84
N LEU A 91 -2.08 4.35 -6.92
CA LEU A 91 -2.12 4.05 -5.50
C LEU A 91 -3.50 4.36 -4.94
N PHE A 92 -4.00 3.45 -4.10
CA PHE A 92 -5.30 3.59 -3.45
C PHE A 92 -5.18 3.15 -2.00
N LEU A 93 -5.99 3.73 -1.12
CA LEU A 93 -5.94 3.43 0.30
C LEU A 93 -7.21 2.72 0.74
N VAL A 94 -7.02 1.62 1.47
CA VAL A 94 -8.11 0.84 2.07
C VAL A 94 -7.79 0.68 3.55
N ARG A 95 -8.78 0.88 4.42
CA ARG A 95 -8.63 0.66 5.86
C ARG A 95 -9.83 -0.10 6.35
N ASP A 96 -9.57 -1.22 7.00
CA ASP A 96 -10.63 -2.05 7.61
C ASP A 96 -11.73 -2.38 6.60
N GLY A 97 -11.35 -2.68 5.35
CA GLY A 97 -12.28 -3.04 4.30
C GLY A 97 -13.01 -1.87 3.66
N GLU A 98 -12.71 -0.63 4.04
CA GLU A 98 -13.36 0.55 3.46
C GLU A 98 -12.39 1.31 2.57
N PHE A 99 -12.93 1.88 1.51
CA PHE A 99 -12.14 2.53 0.46
C PHE A 99 -12.00 4.02 0.74
N PHE A 100 -10.75 4.51 0.74
CA PHE A 100 -10.44 5.92 1.00
C PHE A 100 -9.93 6.65 -0.24
N GLY A 101 -9.97 6.00 -1.40
CA GLY A 101 -9.70 6.64 -2.67
C GLY A 101 -8.25 6.61 -3.11
N ALA A 102 -8.00 7.29 -4.20
CA ALA A 102 -6.68 7.33 -4.81
C ALA A 102 -5.75 8.27 -4.04
N LEU A 103 -4.48 7.92 -4.03
CA LEU A 103 -3.42 8.80 -3.56
C LEU A 103 -2.67 9.35 -4.76
N GLN A 104 -2.41 10.64 -4.75
CA GLN A 104 -1.54 11.29 -5.72
C GLN A 104 -0.39 11.89 -4.95
N SER A 105 0.80 11.32 -5.14
CA SER A 105 1.93 11.67 -4.29
C SER A 105 3.23 11.31 -4.99
N ARG A 106 4.28 12.03 -4.64
CA ARG A 106 5.62 11.55 -4.94
C ARG A 106 5.87 10.29 -4.13
N LEU A 107 6.72 9.43 -4.65
CA LEU A 107 7.03 8.16 -3.99
C LEU A 107 8.17 8.36 -3.00
N THR A 108 7.96 9.25 -2.04
CA THR A 108 8.89 9.50 -0.95
C THR A 108 8.16 9.25 0.37
N ARG A 109 8.93 8.99 1.41
CA ARG A 109 8.35 8.69 2.71
C ARG A 109 7.46 9.82 3.21
N SER A 110 7.96 11.05 3.21
CA SER A 110 7.20 12.16 3.77
C SER A 110 5.95 12.47 2.94
N ALA A 111 6.08 12.48 1.61
CA ALA A 111 4.94 12.80 0.76
C ALA A 111 3.85 11.73 0.85
N LEU A 112 4.25 10.46 0.86
CA LEU A 112 3.28 9.37 0.95
C LEU A 112 2.60 9.32 2.31
N ASN A 113 3.35 9.52 3.39
CA ASN A 113 2.75 9.52 4.72
C ASN A 113 1.78 10.68 4.89
N GLU A 114 2.10 11.83 4.31
CA GLU A 114 1.17 12.95 4.32
C GLU A 114 -0.09 12.63 3.51
N ALA A 115 0.09 12.04 2.32
CA ALA A 115 -1.04 11.66 1.48
C ALA A 115 -1.93 10.62 2.16
N VAL A 116 -1.33 9.66 2.87
CA VAL A 116 -2.09 8.69 3.64
C VAL A 116 -2.92 9.38 4.72
N GLY A 117 -2.31 10.29 5.46
CA GLY A 117 -3.02 11.03 6.50
C GLY A 117 -4.19 11.82 5.96
N GLN A 118 -3.99 12.49 4.82
CA GLN A 118 -5.06 13.25 4.18
C GLN A 118 -6.17 12.34 3.68
N ALA A 119 -5.82 11.21 3.09
CA ALA A 119 -6.82 10.26 2.59
C ALA A 119 -7.68 9.71 3.73
N LEU A 120 -7.08 9.44 4.88
CA LEU A 120 -7.81 8.91 6.02
C LEU A 120 -8.82 9.91 6.59
N SER A 121 -8.71 11.19 6.25
CA SER A 121 -9.70 12.18 6.67
C SER A 121 -10.87 12.28 5.70
N ARG A 122 -10.84 11.58 4.58
CA ARG A 122 -11.95 11.53 3.64
C ARG A 122 -13.05 10.65 4.18
N GLN A 123 -14.25 10.80 3.62
CA GLN A 123 -15.35 9.90 3.93
C GLN A 123 -15.07 8.55 3.27
N ALA A 124 -15.19 7.49 4.05
CA ALA A 124 -14.95 6.14 3.54
C ALA A 124 -16.09 5.71 2.62
N GLU A 125 -15.75 4.89 1.63
CA GLU A 125 -16.68 4.36 0.65
C GLU A 125 -16.54 2.85 0.56
N GLU A 126 -17.46 2.24 -0.15
CA GLU A 126 -17.34 0.82 -0.44
C GLU A 126 -16.24 0.61 -1.49
N LEU A 127 -15.67 -0.59 -1.50
CA LEU A 127 -14.68 -0.93 -2.52
C LEU A 127 -15.30 -0.82 -3.91
N PRO A 128 -14.53 -0.36 -4.88
CA PRO A 128 -15.02 -0.24 -6.25
C PRO A 128 -15.55 -1.52 -6.87
#